data_055cc60746f751374ad6ba74394f37e7
#
_entry.id   055cc60746f751374ad6ba74394f37e7
#
_cell.length_a   1.000
_cell.length_b   1.000
_cell.length_c   1.000
_cell.angle_alpha   90.00
_cell.angle_beta   90.00
_cell.angle_gamma   90.00
#
_symmetry.space_group_name_H-M   'P 1'
#
loop_
_entity.id
_entity.type
_entity.pdbx_description
1 polymer ?
#
loop_
_entity_poly.entity_id
_entity_poly.type
_entity_poly.pdbx_seq_one_letter_code
_entity_poly.pdbx_strand_id
1 'polypeptide(L)'
;IFGSSIGVGAVAAALVGLSTLLISGVITWKECLAEGPAWDTLTWFAALIAMAAYLNKYGLIPWFSGTVVKVVSAAGLAWQPAFLVVVLLYFYSHYMFASGAAHIGAMYTAFLSVLVACGAPPLVSALVLGIFSNIMGCTTHYGIGSAPPFFGAGYVDLPTWWKIGFGLSVFYIATFLSV
;
A
#
# COMPACT_ATOMS: atom_id res chain seq x y z
N ILE A 1 -8.60 17.52 7.22
CA ILE A 1 -8.99 18.15 5.92
C ILE A 1 -8.37 19.56 5.83
N PHE A 2 -8.37 20.37 6.89
CA PHE A 2 -7.83 21.75 6.87
C PHE A 2 -6.34 21.85 7.21
N GLY A 3 -5.70 20.79 7.72
CA GLY A 3 -4.29 20.83 8.15
C GLY A 3 -3.29 21.11 7.05
N SER A 4 -3.54 20.59 5.84
CA SER A 4 -2.68 20.83 4.68
C SER A 4 -2.68 22.30 4.22
N SER A 5 -3.81 23.00 4.39
CA SER A 5 -3.94 24.41 4.02
C SER A 5 -3.20 25.37 4.96
N ILE A 6 -2.93 24.95 6.19
CA ILE A 6 -2.20 25.72 7.22
C ILE A 6 -0.82 25.12 7.54
N GLY A 7 -0.33 24.18 6.73
CA GLY A 7 0.98 23.57 6.88
C GLY A 7 1.15 22.63 8.10
N VAL A 8 0.04 22.20 8.73
CA VAL A 8 0.08 21.29 9.88
C VAL A 8 0.12 19.85 9.39
N GLY A 9 1.21 19.14 9.68
CA GLY A 9 1.36 17.72 9.36
C GLY A 9 0.38 16.84 10.15
N ALA A 10 0.02 15.67 9.59
CA ALA A 10 -0.93 14.73 10.19
C ALA A 10 -0.56 14.31 11.62
N VAL A 11 0.73 14.12 11.89
CA VAL A 11 1.24 13.76 13.24
C VAL A 11 0.98 14.90 14.23
N ALA A 12 1.26 16.15 13.85
CA ALA A 12 1.00 17.29 14.69
C ALA A 12 -0.49 17.45 14.98
N ALA A 13 -1.36 17.28 13.97
CA ALA A 13 -2.80 17.32 14.14
C ALA A 13 -3.30 16.21 15.09
N ALA A 14 -2.79 14.99 14.97
CA ALA A 14 -3.13 13.88 15.87
C ALA A 14 -2.71 14.16 17.32
N LEU A 15 -1.49 14.69 17.53
CA LEU A 15 -0.98 15.06 18.86
C LEU A 15 -1.82 16.18 19.49
N VAL A 16 -2.22 17.20 18.73
CA VAL A 16 -3.11 18.26 19.19
C VAL A 16 -4.48 17.68 19.60
N GLY A 17 -5.03 16.77 18.77
CA GLY A 17 -6.28 16.08 19.10
C GLY A 17 -6.19 15.29 20.39
N LEU A 18 -5.16 14.46 20.55
CA LEU A 18 -4.92 13.70 21.79
C LEU A 18 -4.73 14.61 23.00
N SER A 19 -3.92 15.67 22.86
CA SER A 19 -3.69 16.64 23.93
C SER A 19 -4.99 17.32 24.36
N THR A 20 -5.85 17.68 23.40
CA THR A 20 -7.16 18.29 23.70
C THR A 20 -8.04 17.34 24.49
N LEU A 21 -8.10 16.05 24.12
CA LEU A 21 -8.89 15.04 24.83
C LEU A 21 -8.38 14.82 26.26
N LEU A 22 -7.07 14.81 26.45
CA LEU A 22 -6.46 14.68 27.80
C LEU A 22 -6.69 15.90 28.66
N ILE A 23 -6.49 17.12 28.12
CA ILE A 23 -6.68 18.38 28.89
C ILE A 23 -8.14 18.60 29.22
N SER A 24 -9.07 18.28 28.33
CA SER A 24 -10.52 18.38 28.58
C SER A 24 -11.06 17.31 29.54
N GLY A 25 -10.24 16.30 29.87
CA GLY A 25 -10.67 15.22 30.77
C GLY A 25 -11.63 14.22 30.13
N VAL A 26 -11.81 14.25 28.81
CA VAL A 26 -12.63 13.26 28.07
C VAL A 26 -12.00 11.88 28.17
N ILE A 27 -10.66 11.81 28.12
CA ILE A 27 -9.88 10.61 28.39
C ILE A 27 -8.78 10.90 29.40
N THR A 28 -8.40 9.90 30.18
CA THR A 28 -7.27 9.96 31.10
C THR A 28 -6.03 9.34 30.45
N TRP A 29 -4.86 9.73 30.93
CA TRP A 29 -3.59 9.11 30.49
C TRP A 29 -3.56 7.60 30.78
N LYS A 30 -4.19 7.17 31.87
CA LYS A 30 -4.32 5.76 32.22
C LYS A 30 -5.14 4.98 31.19
N GLU A 31 -6.25 5.54 30.72
CA GLU A 31 -7.06 4.94 29.65
C GLU A 31 -6.29 4.91 28.33
N CYS A 32 -5.57 5.97 27.98
CA CYS A 32 -4.71 5.98 26.81
C CYS A 32 -3.64 4.87 26.85
N LEU A 33 -2.99 4.66 28.00
CA LEU A 33 -2.02 3.57 28.18
C LEU A 33 -2.65 2.18 28.19
N ALA A 34 -3.90 2.06 28.58
CA ALA A 34 -4.63 0.80 28.60
C ALA A 34 -5.11 0.34 27.22
N GLU A 35 -5.01 1.19 26.18
CA GLU A 35 -5.39 0.86 24.81
C GLU A 35 -4.32 -0.04 24.15
N GLY A 36 -4.22 -1.28 24.65
CA GLY A 36 -3.22 -2.26 24.24
C GLY A 36 -3.16 -2.49 22.73
N PRO A 37 -4.29 -2.68 22.01
CA PRO A 37 -4.29 -2.88 20.55
C PRO A 37 -3.68 -1.72 19.77
N ALA A 38 -3.84 -0.49 20.22
CA ALA A 38 -3.25 0.68 19.58
C ALA A 38 -1.72 0.69 19.73
N TRP A 39 -1.22 0.40 20.94
CA TRP A 39 0.21 0.33 21.22
C TRP A 39 0.89 -0.84 20.51
N ASP A 40 0.23 -1.99 20.47
CA ASP A 40 0.71 -3.15 19.72
C ASP A 40 0.84 -2.81 18.23
N THR A 41 -0.24 -2.30 17.63
CA THR A 41 -0.25 -1.85 16.21
C THR A 41 0.84 -0.83 15.93
N LEU A 42 1.00 0.19 16.78
CA LEU A 42 2.04 1.19 16.62
C LEU A 42 3.44 0.55 16.58
N THR A 43 3.69 -0.42 17.45
CA THR A 43 5.02 -1.03 17.60
C THR A 43 5.41 -1.84 16.36
N TRP A 44 4.58 -2.81 15.94
CA TRP A 44 4.95 -3.64 14.79
C TRP A 44 4.84 -2.88 13.46
N PHE A 45 3.86 -1.99 13.33
CA PHE A 45 3.67 -1.23 12.08
C PHE A 45 4.75 -0.18 11.86
N ALA A 46 5.21 0.50 12.92
CA ALA A 46 6.36 1.41 12.82
C ALA A 46 7.63 0.67 12.37
N ALA A 47 7.85 -0.54 12.87
CA ALA A 47 8.96 -1.37 12.43
C ALA A 47 8.87 -1.74 10.94
N LEU A 48 7.68 -2.14 10.47
CA LEU A 48 7.44 -2.44 9.04
C LEU A 48 7.70 -1.22 8.15
N ILE A 49 7.20 -0.05 8.54
CA ILE A 49 7.41 1.20 7.79
C ILE A 49 8.91 1.53 7.71
N ALA A 50 9.62 1.42 8.82
CA ALA A 50 11.07 1.64 8.85
C ALA A 50 11.81 0.67 7.93
N MET A 51 11.51 -0.63 7.99
CA MET A 51 12.11 -1.63 7.11
C MET A 51 11.81 -1.35 5.63
N ALA A 52 10.57 -1.03 5.28
CA ALA A 52 10.19 -0.69 3.91
C ALA A 52 10.96 0.54 3.38
N ALA A 53 11.13 1.57 4.20
CA ALA A 53 11.93 2.74 3.85
C ALA A 53 13.40 2.38 3.56
N TYR A 54 13.99 1.50 4.36
CA TYR A 54 15.36 1.02 4.17
C TYR A 54 15.53 0.11 2.95
N LEU A 55 14.53 -0.73 2.62
CA LEU A 55 14.54 -1.53 1.37
C LEU A 55 14.62 -0.63 0.13
N ASN A 56 13.89 0.48 0.13
CA ASN A 56 13.99 1.47 -0.94
C ASN A 56 15.35 2.17 -0.94
N LYS A 57 15.81 2.65 0.24
CA LYS A 57 17.08 3.37 0.40
C LYS A 57 18.29 2.52 -0.03
N TYR A 58 18.29 1.22 0.24
CA TYR A 58 19.35 0.31 -0.15
C TYR A 58 19.21 -0.25 -1.57
N GLY A 59 18.25 0.21 -2.34
CA GLY A 59 18.11 -0.09 -3.76
C GLY A 59 17.47 -1.44 -4.08
N LEU A 60 16.93 -2.18 -3.11
CA LEU A 60 16.26 -3.45 -3.39
C LEU A 60 15.03 -3.25 -4.28
N ILE A 61 14.24 -2.22 -4.02
CA ILE A 61 13.03 -1.93 -4.79
C ILE A 61 13.37 -1.48 -6.22
N PRO A 62 14.30 -0.53 -6.46
CA PRO A 62 14.79 -0.23 -7.80
C PRO A 62 15.38 -1.42 -8.55
N TRP A 63 16.12 -2.29 -7.85
CA TRP A 63 16.66 -3.52 -8.43
C TRP A 63 15.54 -4.48 -8.88
N PHE A 64 14.54 -4.71 -8.02
CA PHE A 64 13.38 -5.55 -8.34
C PHE A 64 12.62 -5.01 -9.56
N SER A 65 12.28 -3.72 -9.55
CA SER A 65 11.61 -3.05 -10.65
C SER A 65 12.41 -3.18 -11.96
N GLY A 66 13.72 -2.87 -11.93
CA GLY A 66 14.60 -2.99 -13.07
C GLY A 66 14.73 -4.45 -13.59
N THR A 67 14.65 -5.44 -12.70
CA THR A 67 14.67 -6.86 -13.08
C THR A 67 13.38 -7.25 -13.81
N VAL A 68 12.21 -6.82 -13.31
CA VAL A 68 10.92 -7.03 -13.98
C VAL A 68 10.93 -6.43 -15.38
N VAL A 69 11.42 -5.19 -15.53
CA VAL A 69 11.58 -4.53 -16.83
C VAL A 69 12.38 -5.41 -17.79
N LYS A 70 13.58 -5.85 -17.37
CA LYS A 70 14.47 -6.66 -18.21
C LYS A 70 13.84 -7.99 -18.62
N VAL A 71 13.21 -8.70 -17.69
CA VAL A 71 12.60 -10.01 -17.95
C VAL A 71 11.43 -9.89 -18.92
N VAL A 72 10.53 -8.92 -18.68
CA VAL A 72 9.36 -8.73 -19.56
C VAL A 72 9.77 -8.28 -20.95
N SER A 73 10.74 -7.35 -21.06
CA SER A 73 11.25 -6.90 -22.36
C SER A 73 11.98 -8.00 -23.12
N ALA A 74 12.75 -8.86 -22.44
CA ALA A 74 13.45 -9.97 -23.05
C ALA A 74 12.52 -11.11 -23.52
N ALA A 75 11.34 -11.23 -22.90
CA ALA A 75 10.37 -12.26 -23.26
C ALA A 75 9.71 -12.04 -24.64
N GLY A 76 9.84 -10.84 -25.24
CA GLY A 76 9.29 -10.51 -26.56
C GLY A 76 7.77 -10.72 -26.67
N LEU A 77 7.05 -10.59 -25.56
CA LEU A 77 5.61 -10.80 -25.50
C LEU A 77 4.86 -9.71 -26.27
N ALA A 78 3.76 -10.06 -26.92
CA ALA A 78 2.79 -9.08 -27.39
C ALA A 78 2.29 -8.26 -26.21
N TRP A 79 1.81 -7.02 -26.47
CA TRP A 79 1.48 -6.09 -25.40
C TRP A 79 0.38 -6.60 -24.43
N GLN A 80 -0.58 -7.39 -24.89
CA GLN A 80 -1.67 -7.90 -24.04
C GLN A 80 -1.17 -8.87 -22.95
N PRO A 81 -0.44 -9.97 -23.25
CA PRO A 81 0.11 -10.82 -22.21
C PRO A 81 1.18 -10.09 -21.37
N ALA A 82 1.97 -9.19 -21.94
CA ALA A 82 2.90 -8.36 -21.18
C ALA A 82 2.15 -7.48 -20.18
N PHE A 83 1.03 -6.85 -20.60
CA PHE A 83 0.16 -6.06 -19.76
C PHE A 83 -0.35 -6.85 -18.56
N LEU A 84 -0.91 -8.03 -18.80
CA LEU A 84 -1.41 -8.90 -17.73
C LEU A 84 -0.31 -9.25 -16.73
N VAL A 85 0.84 -9.71 -17.20
CA VAL A 85 1.96 -10.09 -16.32
C VAL A 85 2.46 -8.90 -15.51
N VAL A 86 2.66 -7.76 -16.13
CA VAL A 86 3.16 -6.54 -15.46
C VAL A 86 2.17 -6.04 -14.42
N VAL A 87 0.87 -6.02 -14.75
CA VAL A 87 -0.17 -5.57 -13.84
C VAL A 87 -0.31 -6.52 -12.63
N LEU A 88 -0.25 -7.83 -12.85
CA LEU A 88 -0.26 -8.82 -11.76
C LEU A 88 0.98 -8.67 -10.86
N LEU A 89 2.16 -8.52 -11.43
CA LEU A 89 3.39 -8.28 -10.67
C LEU A 89 3.32 -6.97 -9.88
N TYR A 90 2.80 -5.92 -10.49
CA TYR A 90 2.58 -4.64 -9.80
C TYR A 90 1.64 -4.80 -8.62
N PHE A 91 0.48 -5.42 -8.83
CA PHE A 91 -0.53 -5.59 -7.78
C PHE A 91 0.01 -6.45 -6.61
N TYR A 92 0.54 -7.63 -6.91
CA TYR A 92 0.98 -8.57 -5.87
C TYR A 92 2.32 -8.21 -5.23
N SER A 93 3.16 -7.39 -5.89
CA SER A 93 4.35 -6.84 -5.21
C SER A 93 4.00 -6.01 -3.98
N HIS A 94 2.74 -5.57 -3.86
CA HIS A 94 2.27 -4.84 -2.68
C HIS A 94 2.38 -5.62 -1.37
N TYR A 95 2.41 -6.95 -1.41
CA TYR A 95 2.73 -7.77 -0.23
C TYR A 95 4.09 -7.43 0.41
N MET A 96 5.00 -6.82 -0.33
CA MET A 96 6.32 -6.40 0.17
C MET A 96 6.32 -4.96 0.74
N PHE A 97 5.18 -4.27 0.70
CA PHE A 97 5.10 -2.86 1.09
C PHE A 97 4.13 -2.65 2.25
N ALA A 98 4.60 -1.94 3.29
CA ALA A 98 3.76 -1.51 4.40
C ALA A 98 3.07 -0.15 4.14
N SER A 99 3.15 0.38 2.93
CA SER A 99 2.58 1.67 2.57
C SER A 99 2.26 1.72 1.08
N GLY A 100 1.01 2.03 0.74
CA GLY A 100 0.60 2.24 -0.64
C GLY A 100 1.36 3.38 -1.32
N ALA A 101 1.60 4.48 -0.61
CA ALA A 101 2.37 5.61 -1.15
C ALA A 101 3.82 5.24 -1.47
N ALA A 102 4.47 4.44 -0.61
CA ALA A 102 5.82 3.95 -0.87
C ALA A 102 5.86 3.00 -2.08
N HIS A 103 4.88 2.10 -2.22
CA HIS A 103 4.77 1.23 -3.39
C HIS A 103 4.59 2.04 -4.68
N ILE A 104 3.65 2.97 -4.71
CA ILE A 104 3.39 3.84 -5.87
C ILE A 104 4.65 4.61 -6.25
N GLY A 105 5.27 5.29 -5.28
CA GLY A 105 6.47 6.08 -5.50
C GLY A 105 7.65 5.29 -6.06
N ALA A 106 7.78 4.01 -5.65
CA ALA A 106 8.88 3.16 -6.06
C ALA A 106 8.64 2.42 -7.39
N MET A 107 7.40 2.02 -7.68
CA MET A 107 7.10 1.02 -8.71
C MET A 107 6.26 1.58 -9.87
N TYR A 108 5.36 2.53 -9.63
CA TYR A 108 4.37 2.97 -10.62
C TYR A 108 5.00 3.42 -11.93
N THR A 109 5.94 4.36 -11.87
CA THR A 109 6.56 4.93 -13.07
C THR A 109 7.35 3.89 -13.85
N ALA A 110 8.08 3.01 -13.16
CA ALA A 110 8.85 1.95 -13.81
C ALA A 110 7.95 0.95 -14.53
N PHE A 111 6.90 0.47 -13.86
CA PHE A 111 5.95 -0.47 -14.45
C PHE A 111 5.15 0.14 -15.60
N LEU A 112 4.73 1.40 -15.48
CA LEU A 112 4.10 2.15 -16.57
C LEU A 112 5.03 2.24 -17.79
N SER A 113 6.30 2.55 -17.57
CA SER A 113 7.29 2.64 -18.65
C SER A 113 7.48 1.29 -19.37
N VAL A 114 7.45 0.17 -18.63
CA VAL A 114 7.49 -1.18 -19.23
C VAL A 114 6.27 -1.41 -20.11
N LEU A 115 5.07 -1.13 -19.62
CA LEU A 115 3.84 -1.32 -20.38
C LEU A 115 3.85 -0.53 -21.69
N VAL A 116 4.25 0.73 -21.61
CA VAL A 116 4.36 1.60 -22.79
C VAL A 116 5.43 1.09 -23.75
N ALA A 117 6.58 0.64 -23.26
CA ALA A 117 7.64 0.07 -24.08
C ALA A 117 7.23 -1.24 -24.79
N CYS A 118 6.34 -2.03 -24.17
CA CYS A 118 5.74 -3.22 -24.77
C CYS A 118 4.62 -2.90 -25.78
N GLY A 119 4.29 -1.63 -26.00
CA GLY A 119 3.24 -1.20 -26.94
C GLY A 119 1.83 -1.15 -26.35
N ALA A 120 1.68 -1.27 -25.04
CA ALA A 120 0.38 -1.09 -24.39
C ALA A 120 -0.09 0.38 -24.48
N PRO A 121 -1.42 0.64 -24.62
CA PRO A 121 -1.95 1.99 -24.67
C PRO A 121 -1.61 2.78 -23.39
N PRO A 122 -0.93 3.93 -23.47
CA PRO A 122 -0.43 4.64 -22.27
C PRO A 122 -1.53 5.04 -21.30
N LEU A 123 -2.66 5.53 -21.80
CA LEU A 123 -3.78 5.96 -20.96
C LEU A 123 -4.39 4.78 -20.19
N VAL A 124 -4.64 3.66 -20.86
CA VAL A 124 -5.16 2.43 -20.22
C VAL A 124 -4.20 1.93 -19.16
N SER A 125 -2.91 1.88 -19.50
CA SER A 125 -1.85 1.45 -18.57
C SER A 125 -1.80 2.33 -17.33
N ALA A 126 -1.84 3.65 -17.49
CA ALA A 126 -1.83 4.60 -16.39
C ALA A 126 -3.09 4.47 -15.52
N LEU A 127 -4.27 4.35 -16.12
CA LEU A 127 -5.53 4.21 -15.39
C LEU A 127 -5.59 2.89 -14.61
N VAL A 128 -5.24 1.77 -15.23
CA VAL A 128 -5.26 0.46 -14.54
C VAL A 128 -4.27 0.42 -13.39
N LEU A 129 -3.03 0.86 -13.59
CA LEU A 129 -2.06 0.93 -12.50
C LEU A 129 -2.53 1.91 -11.39
N GLY A 130 -3.14 3.04 -11.75
CA GLY A 130 -3.69 4.01 -10.80
C GLY A 130 -4.85 3.44 -9.99
N ILE A 131 -5.79 2.73 -10.61
CA ILE A 131 -6.89 2.04 -9.92
C ILE A 131 -6.32 0.97 -8.98
N PHE A 132 -5.41 0.13 -9.48
CA PHE A 132 -4.82 -0.95 -8.69
C PHE A 132 -3.99 -0.44 -7.52
N SER A 133 -3.37 0.72 -7.65
CA SER A 133 -2.68 1.41 -6.56
C SER A 133 -3.59 1.71 -5.35
N ASN A 134 -4.88 1.89 -5.58
CA ASN A 134 -5.85 2.13 -4.51
C ASN A 134 -6.43 0.83 -3.92
N ILE A 135 -6.66 -0.19 -4.74
CA ILE A 135 -7.35 -1.41 -4.30
C ILE A 135 -6.40 -2.50 -3.80
N MET A 136 -5.13 -2.50 -4.20
CA MET A 136 -4.12 -3.48 -3.75
C MET A 136 -3.95 -3.53 -2.23
N GLY A 137 -4.25 -2.44 -1.52
CA GLY A 137 -4.19 -2.37 -0.06
C GLY A 137 -5.15 -3.30 0.68
N CYS A 138 -6.13 -3.90 -0.02
CA CYS A 138 -7.04 -4.90 0.57
C CYS A 138 -6.35 -6.23 0.91
N THR A 139 -5.17 -6.52 0.33
CA THR A 139 -4.52 -7.83 0.43
C THR A 139 -3.94 -8.13 1.80
N THR A 140 -3.44 -7.12 2.52
CA THR A 140 -2.73 -7.30 3.79
C THR A 140 -3.27 -6.38 4.88
N HIS A 141 -3.07 -6.77 6.14
CA HIS A 141 -3.44 -5.98 7.31
C HIS A 141 -2.49 -4.79 7.58
N TYR A 142 -1.48 -4.60 6.75
CA TYR A 142 -0.48 -3.53 6.85
C TYR A 142 -0.29 -2.73 5.56
N GLY A 143 -0.95 -3.10 4.46
CA GLY A 143 -0.66 -2.53 3.12
C GLY A 143 -1.02 -1.06 2.96
N ILE A 144 -1.98 -0.56 3.74
CA ILE A 144 -2.40 0.85 3.76
C ILE A 144 -2.53 1.33 5.19
N GLY A 145 -2.40 2.65 5.39
CA GLY A 145 -2.39 3.24 6.73
C GLY A 145 -3.65 3.02 7.57
N SER A 146 -4.79 2.73 6.96
CA SER A 146 -6.04 2.42 7.67
C SER A 146 -6.17 0.95 8.07
N ALA A 147 -5.46 0.02 7.41
CA ALA A 147 -5.60 -1.41 7.68
C ALA A 147 -5.16 -1.82 9.11
N PRO A 148 -4.01 -1.34 9.63
CA PRO A 148 -3.58 -1.72 10.98
C PRO A 148 -4.55 -1.37 12.11
N PRO A 149 -5.16 -0.17 12.17
CA PRO A 149 -6.18 0.15 13.17
C PRO A 149 -7.40 -0.75 13.09
N PHE A 150 -7.89 -1.06 11.88
CA PHE A 150 -9.03 -1.96 11.71
C PHE A 150 -8.71 -3.39 12.10
N PHE A 151 -7.52 -3.87 11.77
CA PHE A 151 -7.05 -5.19 12.17
C PHE A 151 -6.85 -5.27 13.70
N GLY A 152 -6.25 -4.24 14.30
CA GLY A 152 -6.02 -4.13 15.74
C GLY A 152 -7.31 -4.13 16.57
N ALA A 153 -8.47 -3.78 15.99
CA ALA A 153 -9.77 -3.88 16.65
C ALA A 153 -10.22 -5.33 16.94
N GLY A 154 -9.53 -6.33 16.37
CA GLY A 154 -9.68 -7.75 16.74
C GLY A 154 -10.94 -8.45 16.21
N TYR A 155 -11.66 -7.85 15.25
CA TYR A 155 -12.86 -8.47 14.67
C TYR A 155 -12.57 -9.65 13.75
N VAL A 156 -11.37 -9.69 13.17
CA VAL A 156 -10.96 -10.68 12.18
C VAL A 156 -9.56 -11.18 12.50
N ASP A 157 -9.37 -12.50 12.49
CA ASP A 157 -8.05 -13.11 12.67
C ASP A 157 -7.18 -12.99 11.40
N LEU A 158 -5.89 -13.12 11.56
CA LEU A 158 -4.91 -12.92 10.48
C LEU A 158 -5.13 -13.85 9.27
N PRO A 159 -5.34 -15.16 9.43
CA PRO A 159 -5.62 -16.05 8.31
C PRO A 159 -6.87 -15.67 7.52
N THR A 160 -7.93 -15.28 8.22
CA THR A 160 -9.19 -14.85 7.59
C THR A 160 -9.01 -13.54 6.84
N TRP A 161 -8.29 -12.55 7.41
CA TRP A 161 -7.96 -11.31 6.69
C TRP A 161 -7.26 -11.59 5.36
N TRP A 162 -6.23 -12.44 5.38
CA TRP A 162 -5.46 -12.73 4.18
C TRP A 162 -6.25 -13.53 3.14
N LYS A 163 -7.10 -14.47 3.56
CA LYS A 163 -8.00 -15.22 2.65
C LYS A 163 -9.00 -14.30 1.97
N ILE A 164 -9.66 -13.43 2.73
CA ILE A 164 -10.62 -12.47 2.20
C ILE A 164 -9.91 -11.48 1.27
N GLY A 165 -8.78 -10.91 1.70
CA GLY A 165 -7.98 -9.98 0.91
C GLY A 165 -7.51 -10.58 -0.41
N PHE A 166 -7.03 -11.82 -0.40
CA PHE A 166 -6.66 -12.53 -1.63
C PHE A 166 -7.88 -12.79 -2.53
N GLY A 167 -8.99 -13.26 -1.99
CA GLY A 167 -10.22 -13.48 -2.75
C GLY A 167 -10.74 -12.19 -3.40
N LEU A 168 -10.74 -11.08 -2.65
CA LEU A 168 -11.10 -9.77 -3.18
C LEU A 168 -10.12 -9.29 -4.27
N SER A 169 -8.82 -9.56 -4.10
CA SER A 169 -7.82 -9.19 -5.12
C SER A 169 -8.10 -9.88 -6.46
N VAL A 170 -8.40 -11.17 -6.45
CA VAL A 170 -8.77 -11.93 -7.65
C VAL A 170 -10.04 -11.37 -8.29
N PHE A 171 -11.05 -11.09 -7.47
CA PHE A 171 -12.31 -10.48 -7.95
C PHE A 171 -12.06 -9.11 -8.61
N TYR A 172 -11.30 -8.23 -7.99
CA TYR A 172 -10.99 -6.92 -8.53
C TYR A 172 -10.16 -7.01 -9.81
N ILE A 173 -9.12 -7.85 -9.83
CA ILE A 173 -8.30 -8.05 -11.03
C ILE A 173 -9.16 -8.55 -12.18
N ALA A 174 -10.00 -9.56 -11.95
CA ALA A 174 -10.91 -10.09 -12.97
C ALA A 174 -11.88 -9.00 -13.48
N THR A 175 -12.47 -8.22 -12.57
CA THR A 175 -13.44 -7.17 -12.94
C THR A 175 -12.78 -6.05 -13.75
N PHE A 176 -11.63 -5.55 -13.32
CA PHE A 176 -11.00 -4.40 -13.99
C PHE A 176 -10.19 -4.76 -15.24
N LEU A 177 -9.84 -6.02 -15.42
CA LEU A 177 -9.19 -6.48 -16.66
C LEU A 177 -10.16 -7.06 -17.69
N SER A 178 -11.44 -7.25 -17.34
CA SER A 178 -12.46 -7.72 -18.27
C SER A 178 -13.17 -6.58 -19.04
N VAL A 179 -12.89 -5.34 -18.70
CA VAL A 179 -13.40 -4.10 -19.33
C VAL A 179 -12.37 -3.56 -20.32
#